data_af5922656e39f1fbc2446fbe2bc50411
#
_entry.id   af5922656e39f1fbc2446fbe2bc50411
#
_cell.length_a   1.000
_cell.length_b   1.000
_cell.length_c   1.000
_cell.angle_alpha   90.00
_cell.angle_beta   90.00
_cell.angle_gamma   90.00
#
_symmetry.space_group_name_H-M   'P 1'
#
loop_
_entity.id
_entity.type
_entity.pdbx_description
1 polymer ?
#
loop_
_entity_poly.entity_id
_entity_poly.type
_entity_poly.pdbx_seq_one_letter_code
_entity_poly.pdbx_strand_id
1 'polypeptide(L)'
;MQKQIQIIPNFLEFYTFNELYNQFNSPNFPWFWTQSQGEPEQYVNLLYFDHQFSSAMNPTLNRCLMAATDKLGIIAILRVKLNATCRNAPEQEWHTDWQISTPSKTCVLYMNSNDGYLSLIHI
;
A
#
# COMPACT_ATOMS: atom_id res chain seq x y z
N MET A 1 -13.22 7.19 20.62
CA MET A 1 -13.51 6.58 19.31
C MET A 1 -12.70 5.31 19.18
N GLN A 2 -13.34 4.21 18.94
CA GLN A 2 -12.67 2.93 18.78
C GLN A 2 -12.10 2.80 17.37
N LYS A 3 -10.80 2.46 17.28
CA LYS A 3 -10.20 2.10 15.99
C LYS A 3 -10.60 0.67 15.65
N GLN A 4 -11.08 0.46 14.45
CA GLN A 4 -11.44 -0.86 13.96
C GLN A 4 -10.47 -1.32 12.89
N ILE A 5 -10.04 -2.57 13.02
CA ILE A 5 -9.29 -3.26 11.98
C ILE A 5 -10.24 -4.23 11.31
N GLN A 6 -10.33 -4.14 10.00
CA GLN A 6 -11.11 -5.07 9.19
C GLN A 6 -10.16 -5.84 8.28
N ILE A 7 -10.28 -7.16 8.30
CA ILE A 7 -9.49 -8.03 7.42
C ILE A 7 -10.44 -8.61 6.38
N ILE A 8 -10.14 -8.37 5.12
CA ILE A 8 -10.98 -8.81 4.01
C ILE A 8 -10.17 -9.80 3.16
N PRO A 9 -10.42 -11.12 3.31
CA PRO A 9 -9.74 -12.10 2.49
C PRO A 9 -10.26 -12.08 1.05
N ASN A 10 -9.41 -12.45 0.10
CA ASN A 10 -9.75 -12.55 -1.32
C ASN A 10 -10.34 -11.25 -1.87
N PHE A 11 -9.74 -10.13 -1.48
CA PHE A 11 -10.24 -8.80 -1.81
C PHE A 11 -10.28 -8.54 -3.32
N LEU A 12 -9.22 -8.93 -4.04
CA LEU A 12 -9.16 -8.86 -5.49
C LEU A 12 -9.50 -10.20 -6.11
N GLU A 13 -10.14 -10.19 -7.28
CA GLU A 13 -10.27 -11.42 -8.05
C GLU A 13 -8.88 -11.96 -8.43
N PHE A 14 -8.81 -13.27 -8.56
CA PHE A 14 -7.54 -13.96 -8.79
C PHE A 14 -6.77 -13.43 -10.00
N TYR A 15 -7.48 -13.15 -11.09
CA TYR A 15 -6.86 -12.66 -12.31
C TYR A 15 -6.14 -11.31 -12.08
N THR A 16 -6.82 -10.37 -11.45
CA THR A 16 -6.24 -9.05 -11.17
C THR A 16 -5.08 -9.16 -10.21
N PHE A 17 -5.22 -9.95 -9.15
CA PHE A 17 -4.15 -10.17 -8.19
C PHE A 17 -2.91 -10.77 -8.84
N ASN A 18 -3.11 -11.81 -9.64
CA ASN A 18 -2.00 -12.51 -10.29
C ASN A 18 -1.27 -11.62 -11.28
N GLU A 19 -2.00 -10.79 -12.01
CA GLU A 19 -1.41 -9.84 -12.95
C GLU A 19 -0.58 -8.79 -12.23
N LEU A 20 -1.09 -8.24 -11.12
CA LEU A 20 -0.33 -7.32 -10.28
C LEU A 20 0.92 -7.97 -9.69
N TYR A 21 0.78 -9.19 -9.17
CA TYR A 21 1.91 -9.93 -8.61
C TYR A 21 3.03 -10.08 -9.65
N ASN A 22 2.68 -10.45 -10.87
CA ASN A 22 3.66 -10.62 -11.94
C ASN A 22 4.32 -9.29 -12.32
N GLN A 23 3.56 -8.20 -12.35
CA GLN A 23 4.10 -6.88 -12.66
C GLN A 23 5.09 -6.42 -11.58
N PHE A 24 4.72 -6.56 -10.30
CA PHE A 24 5.57 -6.09 -9.21
C PHE A 24 6.86 -6.92 -9.09
N ASN A 25 6.85 -8.16 -9.54
CA ASN A 25 8.02 -9.04 -9.54
C ASN A 25 8.77 -9.02 -10.88
N SER A 26 8.34 -8.21 -11.83
CA SER A 26 9.02 -8.05 -13.11
C SER A 26 10.31 -7.24 -12.93
N PRO A 27 11.41 -7.61 -13.62
CA PRO A 27 12.63 -6.81 -13.57
C PRO A 27 12.47 -5.40 -14.16
N ASN A 28 11.39 -5.17 -14.90
CA ASN A 28 11.12 -3.86 -15.50
C ASN A 28 10.27 -2.95 -14.61
N PHE A 29 9.74 -3.44 -13.50
CA PHE A 29 8.95 -2.60 -12.62
C PHE A 29 9.87 -1.69 -11.79
N PRO A 30 9.64 -0.37 -11.77
CA PRO A 30 10.54 0.55 -11.08
C PRO A 30 10.33 0.52 -9.57
N TRP A 31 11.39 0.20 -8.84
CA TRP A 31 11.47 0.28 -7.38
C TRP A 31 12.58 1.25 -7.01
N PHE A 32 12.33 2.07 -5.99
CA PHE A 32 13.28 3.09 -5.54
C PHE A 32 13.67 2.84 -4.10
N TRP A 33 14.97 2.82 -3.83
CA TRP A 33 15.49 2.64 -2.48
C TRP A 33 15.26 3.89 -1.65
N THR A 34 14.77 3.73 -0.42
CA THR A 34 14.66 4.82 0.54
C THR A 34 15.59 4.56 1.71
N GLN A 35 16.31 5.59 2.10
CA GLN A 35 17.25 5.56 3.21
C GLN A 35 17.32 6.90 3.92
N SER A 36 16.23 7.66 3.92
CA SER A 36 16.20 8.93 4.61
C SER A 36 16.10 8.73 6.12
N GLN A 37 16.61 9.69 6.87
CA GLN A 37 16.63 9.63 8.32
C GLN A 37 15.21 9.51 8.88
N GLY A 38 15.00 8.54 9.77
CA GLY A 38 13.70 8.26 10.37
C GLY A 38 12.78 7.40 9.50
N GLU A 39 13.21 7.01 8.30
CA GLU A 39 12.46 6.16 7.40
C GLU A 39 13.02 4.75 7.39
N PRO A 40 12.16 3.73 7.23
CA PRO A 40 12.66 2.36 7.11
C PRO A 40 13.42 2.17 5.79
N GLU A 41 14.44 1.33 5.82
CA GLU A 41 15.16 0.93 4.61
C GLU A 41 14.30 -0.05 3.81
N GLN A 42 13.79 0.40 2.68
CA GLN A 42 12.93 -0.42 1.83
C GLN A 42 12.90 0.13 0.42
N TYR A 43 12.39 -0.66 -0.50
CA TYR A 43 12.07 -0.20 -1.85
C TYR A 43 10.64 0.30 -1.89
N VAL A 44 10.43 1.40 -2.60
CA VAL A 44 9.11 2.03 -2.69
C VAL A 44 8.80 2.44 -4.12
N ASN A 45 7.51 2.58 -4.40
CA ASN A 45 7.04 3.32 -5.56
C ASN A 45 5.78 4.08 -5.15
N LEU A 46 5.83 5.40 -5.26
CA LEU A 46 4.68 6.26 -4.95
C LEU A 46 3.84 6.42 -6.22
N LEU A 47 2.70 5.73 -6.28
CA LEU A 47 1.87 5.68 -7.48
C LEU A 47 0.93 6.86 -7.61
N TYR A 48 0.48 7.40 -6.48
CA TYR A 48 -0.46 8.53 -6.47
C TYR A 48 -0.17 9.40 -5.27
N PHE A 49 -0.03 10.69 -5.50
CA PHE A 49 0.13 11.68 -4.45
C PHE A 49 -0.19 13.07 -4.99
N ASP A 50 -0.80 13.90 -4.16
CA ASP A 50 -1.10 15.30 -4.49
C ASP A 50 -1.83 15.45 -5.83
N HIS A 51 -2.89 14.66 -6.00
CA HIS A 51 -3.75 14.67 -7.20
C HIS A 51 -3.06 14.24 -8.50
N GLN A 52 -1.91 13.56 -8.40
CA GLN A 52 -1.16 13.12 -9.58
C GLN A 52 -0.81 11.64 -9.51
N PHE A 53 -1.01 10.92 -10.61
CA PHE A 53 -0.49 9.57 -10.80
C PHE A 53 0.92 9.59 -11.33
N SER A 54 1.74 8.66 -10.87
CA SER A 54 3.09 8.48 -11.42
C SER A 54 3.04 7.79 -12.78
N SER A 55 4.19 7.82 -13.49
CA SER A 55 4.34 7.13 -14.77
C SER A 55 4.27 5.60 -14.66
N ALA A 56 4.39 5.05 -13.45
CA ALA A 56 4.26 3.60 -13.22
C ALA A 56 2.80 3.14 -13.23
N MET A 57 1.84 4.07 -13.23
CA MET A 57 0.42 3.71 -13.25
C MET A 57 0.05 3.04 -14.58
N ASN A 58 -0.71 1.96 -14.51
CA ASN A 58 -1.09 1.17 -15.67
C ASN A 58 -2.54 0.66 -15.51
N PRO A 59 -3.14 0.07 -16.56
CA PRO A 59 -4.53 -0.38 -16.49
C PRO A 59 -4.81 -1.41 -15.39
N THR A 60 -3.87 -2.29 -15.07
CA THR A 60 -4.06 -3.29 -14.02
C THR A 60 -4.14 -2.64 -12.66
N LEU A 61 -3.23 -1.70 -12.38
CA LEU A 61 -3.27 -0.92 -11.15
C LEU A 61 -4.55 -0.11 -11.04
N ASN A 62 -5.00 0.46 -12.15
CA ASN A 62 -6.24 1.21 -12.18
C ASN A 62 -7.45 0.31 -11.85
N ARG A 63 -7.50 -0.90 -12.37
CA ARG A 63 -8.57 -1.86 -12.02
C ARG A 63 -8.56 -2.19 -10.54
N CYS A 64 -7.37 -2.35 -9.96
CA CYS A 64 -7.23 -2.58 -8.53
C CYS A 64 -7.79 -1.42 -7.71
N LEU A 65 -7.44 -0.19 -8.07
CA LEU A 65 -7.94 1.01 -7.38
C LEU A 65 -9.45 1.16 -7.54
N MET A 66 -9.99 0.87 -8.70
CA MET A 66 -11.44 0.90 -8.92
C MET A 66 -12.15 -0.13 -8.06
N ALA A 67 -11.61 -1.34 -7.96
CA ALA A 67 -12.18 -2.38 -7.10
C ALA A 67 -12.15 -1.95 -5.64
N ALA A 68 -11.06 -1.35 -5.18
CA ALA A 68 -10.95 -0.85 -3.82
C ALA A 68 -11.95 0.28 -3.55
N THR A 69 -12.06 1.22 -4.48
CA THR A 69 -13.01 2.32 -4.38
C THR A 69 -14.43 1.81 -4.23
N ASP A 70 -14.80 0.84 -5.05
CA ASP A 70 -16.14 0.29 -5.09
C ASP A 70 -16.46 -0.52 -3.82
N LYS A 71 -15.54 -1.43 -3.44
CA LYS A 71 -15.78 -2.33 -2.31
C LYS A 71 -15.72 -1.64 -0.95
N LEU A 72 -14.90 -0.61 -0.83
CA LEU A 72 -14.67 0.09 0.44
C LEU A 72 -15.45 1.41 0.54
N GLY A 73 -16.15 1.81 -0.51
CA GLY A 73 -16.87 3.07 -0.50
C GLY A 73 -15.96 4.28 -0.39
N ILE A 74 -14.81 4.24 -1.07
CA ILE A 74 -13.83 5.33 -1.02
C ILE A 74 -14.36 6.53 -1.82
N ILE A 75 -14.37 7.69 -1.20
CA ILE A 75 -14.78 8.94 -1.84
C ILE A 75 -13.61 9.59 -2.57
N ALA A 76 -12.44 9.57 -1.93
CA ALA A 76 -11.23 10.19 -2.48
C ALA A 76 -10.00 9.43 -2.06
N ILE A 77 -9.07 9.27 -3.00
CA ILE A 77 -7.77 8.65 -2.74
C ILE A 77 -6.79 9.79 -2.42
N LEU A 78 -6.08 9.65 -1.33
CA LEU A 78 -5.09 10.64 -0.90
C LEU A 78 -3.68 10.23 -1.30
N ARG A 79 -3.35 8.96 -1.16
CA ARG A 79 -2.02 8.44 -1.49
C ARG A 79 -2.09 6.95 -1.79
N VAL A 80 -1.34 6.51 -2.77
CA VAL A 80 -1.13 5.09 -3.07
C VAL A 80 0.37 4.84 -3.16
N LYS A 81 0.87 3.96 -2.31
CA LYS A 81 2.30 3.67 -2.21
C LYS A 81 2.53 2.18 -2.17
N LEU A 82 3.51 1.72 -2.91
CA LEU A 82 4.00 0.35 -2.85
C LEU A 82 5.24 0.29 -1.97
N ASN A 83 5.32 -0.74 -1.15
CA ASN A 83 6.47 -0.99 -0.29
C ASN A 83 6.99 -2.40 -0.53
N ALA A 84 8.30 -2.54 -0.68
CA ALA A 84 8.97 -3.84 -0.72
C ALA A 84 10.03 -3.86 0.37
N THR A 85 9.78 -4.64 1.42
CA THR A 85 10.64 -4.72 2.58
C THR A 85 11.63 -5.87 2.41
N CYS A 86 12.89 -5.64 2.78
CA CYS A 86 13.93 -6.66 2.74
C CYS A 86 13.65 -7.76 3.76
N ARG A 87 14.10 -8.99 3.46
CA ARG A 87 13.82 -10.17 4.28
C ARG A 87 14.22 -10.00 5.75
N ASN A 88 15.34 -9.36 6.01
CA ASN A 88 15.89 -9.19 7.36
C ASN A 88 15.70 -7.77 7.91
N ALA A 89 14.73 -7.04 7.37
CA ALA A 89 14.45 -5.70 7.87
C ALA A 89 13.92 -5.76 9.30
N PRO A 90 14.36 -4.84 10.19
CA PRO A 90 13.81 -4.79 11.55
C PRO A 90 12.37 -4.32 11.57
N GLU A 91 11.67 -4.59 12.66
CA GLU A 91 10.35 -4.03 12.86
C GLU A 91 10.43 -2.50 12.86
N GLN A 92 9.44 -1.88 12.26
CA GLN A 92 9.33 -0.43 12.27
C GLN A 92 8.81 0.04 13.62
N GLU A 93 9.29 1.20 14.06
CA GLU A 93 8.76 1.83 15.24
C GLU A 93 7.31 2.27 15.03
N TRP A 94 6.57 2.43 16.12
CA TRP A 94 5.21 2.95 16.07
C TRP A 94 5.22 4.33 15.42
N HIS A 95 4.40 4.52 14.40
CA HIS A 95 4.33 5.79 13.68
C HIS A 95 2.97 5.96 13.00
N THR A 96 2.69 7.17 12.56
CA THR A 96 1.62 7.47 11.63
C THR A 96 2.21 7.72 10.25
N ASP A 97 1.62 7.08 9.23
CA ASP A 97 2.13 7.22 7.86
C ASP A 97 1.95 8.63 7.32
N TRP A 98 0.83 9.25 7.67
CA TRP A 98 0.52 10.58 7.20
C TRP A 98 -0.49 11.24 8.13
N GLN A 99 -0.16 12.44 8.57
CA GLN A 99 -1.04 13.24 9.40
C GLN A 99 -1.79 14.23 8.53
N ILE A 100 -3.12 14.12 8.53
CA ILE A 100 -3.99 15.05 7.84
C ILE A 100 -5.08 15.50 8.82
N SER A 101 -5.62 16.69 8.59
CA SER A 101 -6.64 17.27 9.47
C SER A 101 -8.02 16.63 9.31
N THR A 102 -8.27 15.96 8.19
CA THR A 102 -9.55 15.30 7.92
C THR A 102 -9.48 13.82 8.27
N PRO A 103 -10.60 13.21 8.69
CA PRO A 103 -10.63 11.77 8.93
C PRO A 103 -10.26 10.98 7.68
N SER A 104 -9.36 10.01 7.85
CA SER A 104 -8.92 9.17 6.75
C SER A 104 -8.76 7.74 7.22
N LYS A 105 -8.69 6.80 6.27
CA LYS A 105 -8.45 5.39 6.52
C LYS A 105 -7.23 4.94 5.75
N THR A 106 -6.49 4.02 6.36
CA THR A 106 -5.35 3.36 5.73
C THR A 106 -5.74 1.94 5.38
N CYS A 107 -5.46 1.54 4.15
CA CYS A 107 -5.68 0.19 3.67
C CYS A 107 -4.35 -0.40 3.24
N VAL A 108 -4.10 -1.65 3.60
CA VAL A 108 -2.90 -2.38 3.20
C VAL A 108 -3.31 -3.63 2.44
N LEU A 109 -2.83 -3.75 1.21
CA LEU A 109 -3.02 -4.95 0.41
C LEU A 109 -1.71 -5.74 0.41
N TYR A 110 -1.75 -6.94 0.98
CA TYR A 110 -0.60 -7.83 0.97
C TYR A 110 -0.53 -8.59 -0.34
N MET A 111 0.61 -8.51 -1.01
CA MET A 111 0.82 -9.08 -2.34
C MET A 111 1.58 -10.40 -2.31
N ASN A 112 2.07 -10.83 -1.16
CA ASN A 112 2.76 -12.11 -1.00
C ASN A 112 2.56 -12.64 0.41
N SER A 113 2.91 -13.91 0.60
CA SER A 113 2.97 -14.51 1.94
C SER A 113 4.18 -13.95 2.68
N ASN A 114 3.97 -13.55 3.92
CA ASN A 114 5.03 -12.97 4.74
C ASN A 114 4.71 -13.18 6.22
N ASP A 115 5.70 -12.94 7.07
CA ASP A 115 5.55 -13.02 8.52
C ASP A 115 5.36 -11.65 9.18
N GLY A 116 5.18 -10.62 8.35
CA GLY A 116 4.89 -9.28 8.84
C GLY A 116 3.50 -9.16 9.45
N TYR A 117 3.34 -8.19 10.30
CA TYR A 117 2.05 -7.90 10.89
C TYR A 117 1.84 -6.39 11.00
N LEU A 118 0.57 -6.03 11.10
CA LEU A 118 0.17 -4.66 11.36
C LEU A 118 -0.40 -4.60 12.78
N SER A 119 0.06 -3.63 13.55
CA SER A 119 -0.41 -3.43 14.92
C SER A 119 -0.84 -1.98 15.10
N LEU A 120 -1.94 -1.78 15.78
CA LEU A 120 -2.49 -0.44 16.03
C LEU A 120 -2.60 -0.18 17.53
N ILE A 121 -2.29 1.03 17.95
CA ILE A 121 -2.46 1.48 19.31
C ILE A 121 -3.61 2.48 19.38
N HIS A 122 -4.44 2.33 20.39
CA HIS A 122 -5.44 3.34 20.72
C HIS A 122 -4.77 4.45 21.52
N ILE A 123 -4.92 5.63 21.05
CA ILE A 123 -4.43 6.83 21.71
C ILE A 123 -5.63 7.69 22.13
#